data_bd768c587e2ef427a4c5fbf40ea07fc4
#
_entry.id   bd768c587e2ef427a4c5fbf40ea07fc4
#
_cell.length_a   1.000
_cell.length_b   1.000
_cell.length_c   1.000
_cell.angle_alpha   90.00
_cell.angle_beta   90.00
_cell.angle_gamma   90.00
#
_symmetry.space_group_name_H-M   'P 1'
#
loop_
_entity.id
_entity.type
_entity.pdbx_description
1 polymer ?
#
loop_
_entity_poly.entity_id
_entity_poly.type
_entity_poly.pdbx_seq_one_letter_code
_entity_poly.pdbx_strand_id
1 'polypeptide(L)'
;IKSGNVCVLRSGKEAWKSANAVVTALKEGMVKSNLPGEGIQLIEDTSRESSVELMKAVGYVDLLIPRGGPGLIRSCVENAKVPCIQTGTGICHVYVLFTAQLLKSSCHYYRKN
;
A
#
# COMPACT_ATOMS: atom_id res chain seq x y z
N ILE A 1 3.72 0.73 11.69
CA ILE A 1 4.42 0.44 12.95
C ILE A 1 3.87 1.34 14.07
N LYS A 2 3.92 2.68 13.96
CA LYS A 2 3.41 3.59 15.00
C LYS A 2 1.92 3.40 15.33
N SER A 3 1.12 2.96 14.37
CA SER A 3 -0.31 2.70 14.51
C SER A 3 -0.65 1.25 14.91
N GLY A 4 0.36 0.42 15.19
CA GLY A 4 0.18 -0.99 15.52
C GLY A 4 -0.05 -1.91 14.32
N ASN A 5 -0.05 -1.38 13.09
CA ASN A 5 -0.23 -2.19 11.89
C ASN A 5 1.05 -2.92 11.49
N VAL A 6 0.89 -4.13 10.98
CA VAL A 6 1.95 -4.87 10.27
C VAL A 6 2.12 -4.28 8.88
N CYS A 7 3.35 -4.18 8.41
CA CYS A 7 3.68 -3.63 7.12
C CYS A 7 4.42 -4.66 6.26
N VAL A 8 3.81 -5.05 5.15
CA VAL A 8 4.44 -5.91 4.14
C VAL A 8 4.90 -5.04 2.99
N LEU A 9 6.19 -5.02 2.74
CA LEU A 9 6.82 -4.23 1.69
C LEU A 9 7.15 -5.10 0.48
N ARG A 10 6.97 -4.54 -0.69
CA ARG A 10 7.43 -5.12 -1.95
C ARG A 10 8.20 -4.06 -2.72
N SER A 11 9.46 -4.33 -3.04
CA SER A 11 10.30 -3.44 -3.84
C SER A 11 10.46 -3.93 -5.28
N GLY A 12 10.88 -3.05 -6.17
CA GLY A 12 11.35 -3.44 -7.48
C GLY A 12 12.71 -4.15 -7.41
N LYS A 13 13.05 -4.93 -8.43
CA LYS A 13 14.29 -5.70 -8.52
C LYS A 13 15.55 -4.83 -8.29
N GLU A 14 15.56 -3.63 -8.84
CA GLU A 14 16.69 -2.70 -8.73
C GLU A 14 16.89 -2.15 -7.31
N ALA A 15 15.80 -1.94 -6.58
CA ALA A 15 15.83 -1.38 -5.24
C ALA A 15 15.88 -2.45 -4.14
N TRP A 16 15.81 -3.73 -4.48
CA TRP A 16 15.65 -4.80 -3.49
C TRP A 16 16.77 -4.84 -2.45
N LYS A 17 18.03 -4.71 -2.91
CA LYS A 17 19.19 -4.72 -1.98
C LYS A 17 19.11 -3.61 -0.95
N SER A 18 18.79 -2.39 -1.39
CA SER A 18 18.65 -1.23 -0.51
C SER A 18 17.45 -1.38 0.43
N ALA A 19 16.32 -1.86 -0.10
CA ALA A 19 15.13 -2.12 0.70
C ALA A 19 15.39 -3.18 1.77
N ASN A 20 16.11 -4.26 1.43
CA ASN A 20 16.46 -5.31 2.38
C ASN A 20 17.37 -4.78 3.50
N ALA A 21 18.37 -3.98 3.18
CA ALA A 21 19.25 -3.38 4.20
C ALA A 21 18.46 -2.48 5.16
N VAL A 22 17.55 -1.65 4.64
CA VAL A 22 16.71 -0.77 5.47
C VAL A 22 15.76 -1.59 6.35
N VAL A 23 15.09 -2.61 5.80
CA VAL A 23 14.17 -3.46 6.55
C VAL A 23 14.91 -4.24 7.65
N THR A 24 16.10 -4.74 7.37
CA THR A 24 16.94 -5.43 8.38
C THR A 24 17.27 -4.50 9.53
N ALA A 25 17.73 -3.28 9.26
CA ALA A 25 18.03 -2.29 10.29
C ALA A 25 16.77 -1.91 11.10
N LEU A 26 15.61 -1.78 10.46
CA LEU A 26 14.35 -1.53 11.15
C LEU A 26 13.94 -2.69 12.06
N LYS A 27 14.06 -3.94 11.61
CA LYS A 27 13.78 -5.14 12.41
C LYS A 27 14.67 -5.18 13.65
N GLU A 28 15.97 -4.93 13.49
CA GLU A 28 16.90 -4.86 14.63
C GLU A 28 16.51 -3.76 15.62
N GLY A 29 16.13 -2.59 15.14
CA GLY A 29 15.65 -1.50 15.97
C GLY A 29 14.37 -1.84 16.73
N MET A 30 13.44 -2.54 16.07
CA MET A 30 12.20 -3.02 16.71
C MET A 30 12.49 -4.01 17.82
N VAL A 31 13.33 -5.01 17.57
CA VAL A 31 13.73 -6.01 18.58
C VAL A 31 14.42 -5.34 19.78
N LYS A 32 15.33 -4.40 19.55
CA LYS A 32 15.97 -3.61 20.63
C LYS A 32 14.97 -2.79 21.45
N SER A 33 13.83 -2.46 20.87
CA SER A 33 12.74 -1.70 21.51
C SER A 33 11.64 -2.61 22.07
N ASN A 34 11.89 -3.91 22.22
CA ASN A 34 10.92 -4.92 22.66
C ASN A 34 9.66 -4.99 21.81
N LEU A 35 9.76 -4.66 20.52
CA LEU A 35 8.69 -4.83 19.54
C LEU A 35 8.96 -6.06 18.67
N PRO A 36 7.91 -6.77 18.21
CA PRO A 36 8.08 -7.93 17.35
C PRO A 36 8.69 -7.53 16.00
N GLY A 37 9.79 -8.17 15.62
CA GLY A 37 10.48 -7.92 14.34
C GLY A 37 9.62 -8.26 13.12
N GLU A 38 8.60 -9.11 13.31
CA GLU A 38 7.63 -9.50 12.29
C GLU A 38 6.69 -8.38 11.86
N GLY A 39 6.62 -7.29 12.63
CA GLY A 39 5.79 -6.11 12.31
C GLY A 39 6.17 -5.41 11.01
N ILE A 40 7.35 -5.72 10.45
CA ILE A 40 7.76 -5.28 9.10
C ILE A 40 8.32 -6.46 8.31
N GLN A 41 7.81 -6.69 7.11
CA GLN A 41 8.22 -7.77 6.23
C GLN A 41 8.59 -7.22 4.85
N LEU A 42 9.55 -7.88 4.19
CA LEU A 42 9.91 -7.58 2.80
C LEU A 42 9.73 -8.85 1.97
N ILE A 43 8.98 -8.74 0.88
CA ILE A 43 8.80 -9.84 -0.07
C ILE A 43 10.11 -10.00 -0.85
N GLU A 44 10.66 -11.21 -0.84
CA GLU A 44 11.91 -11.54 -1.53
C GLU A 44 11.71 -11.66 -3.04
N ASP A 45 10.56 -12.20 -3.44
CA ASP A 45 10.23 -12.33 -4.85
C ASP A 45 9.88 -10.96 -5.47
N THR A 46 10.73 -10.53 -6.41
CA THR A 46 10.58 -9.28 -7.15
C THR A 46 9.87 -9.44 -8.48
N SER A 47 9.30 -10.63 -8.77
CA SER A 47 8.57 -10.91 -10.02
C SER A 47 7.27 -10.08 -10.12
N ARG A 48 6.72 -9.97 -11.33
CA ARG A 48 5.41 -9.32 -11.51
C ARG A 48 4.28 -10.18 -10.97
N GLU A 49 4.45 -11.48 -11.00
CA GLU A 49 3.51 -12.48 -10.48
C GLU A 49 3.28 -12.28 -9.00
N SER A 50 4.33 -12.09 -8.20
CA SER A 50 4.22 -11.83 -6.75
C SER A 50 3.43 -10.54 -6.45
N SER A 51 3.53 -9.53 -7.32
CA SER A 51 2.72 -8.31 -7.17
C SER A 51 1.24 -8.57 -7.39
N VAL A 52 0.89 -9.40 -8.37
CA VAL A 52 -0.51 -9.75 -8.68
C VAL A 52 -1.09 -10.64 -7.57
N GLU A 53 -0.30 -11.55 -7.03
CA GLU A 53 -0.71 -12.37 -5.89
C GLU A 53 -1.01 -11.51 -4.66
N LEU A 54 -0.13 -10.54 -4.36
CA LEU A 54 -0.35 -9.60 -3.27
C LEU A 54 -1.63 -8.77 -3.46
N MET A 55 -1.92 -8.34 -4.69
CA MET A 55 -3.17 -7.63 -5.02
C MET A 55 -4.43 -8.46 -4.79
N LYS A 56 -4.31 -9.79 -4.83
CA LYS A 56 -5.40 -10.75 -4.68
C LYS A 56 -5.48 -11.37 -3.29
N ALA A 57 -4.57 -11.04 -2.39
CA ALA A 57 -4.42 -11.65 -1.07
C ALA A 57 -5.50 -11.20 -0.07
N VAL A 58 -6.77 -11.36 -0.43
CA VAL A 58 -7.93 -11.05 0.42
C VAL A 58 -7.92 -11.95 1.65
N GLY A 59 -8.14 -11.36 2.83
CA GLY A 59 -8.10 -12.06 4.12
C GLY A 59 -6.70 -12.14 4.75
N TYR A 60 -5.64 -11.80 3.99
CA TYR A 60 -4.27 -11.68 4.49
C TYR A 60 -3.76 -10.24 4.48
N VAL A 61 -4.26 -9.43 3.56
CA VAL A 61 -3.91 -8.02 3.39
C VAL A 61 -5.17 -7.19 3.47
N ASP A 62 -5.21 -6.25 4.41
CA ASP A 62 -6.35 -5.37 4.63
C ASP A 62 -6.35 -4.16 3.70
N LEU A 63 -5.16 -3.66 3.36
CA LEU A 63 -5.00 -2.44 2.59
C LEU A 63 -3.74 -2.48 1.73
N LEU A 64 -3.87 -2.12 0.46
CA LEU A 64 -2.77 -1.97 -0.48
C LEU A 64 -2.49 -0.49 -0.77
N ILE A 65 -1.24 -0.08 -0.65
CA ILE A 65 -0.79 1.28 -0.96
C ILE A 65 0.25 1.21 -2.08
N PRO A 66 -0.16 1.28 -3.35
CA PRO A 66 0.78 1.23 -4.46
C PRO A 66 1.61 2.51 -4.55
N ARG A 67 2.91 2.33 -4.73
CA ARG A 67 3.87 3.38 -5.00
C ARG A 67 4.67 3.04 -6.26
N GLY A 68 4.59 3.87 -7.26
CA GLY A 68 5.31 3.64 -8.53
C GLY A 68 4.71 4.42 -9.69
N GLY A 69 5.09 4.04 -10.90
CA GLY A 69 4.63 4.69 -12.11
C GLY A 69 3.14 4.43 -12.43
N PRO A 70 2.57 5.18 -13.40
CA PRO A 70 1.16 5.10 -13.77
C PRO A 70 0.71 3.69 -14.16
N GLY A 71 1.59 2.90 -14.77
CA GLY A 71 1.31 1.52 -15.16
C GLY A 71 1.03 0.60 -13.96
N LEU A 72 1.81 0.72 -12.88
CA LEU A 72 1.57 -0.04 -11.65
C LEU A 72 0.25 0.37 -11.01
N ILE A 73 -0.01 1.66 -10.91
CA ILE A 73 -1.25 2.17 -10.31
C ILE A 73 -2.46 1.66 -11.10
N ARG A 74 -2.42 1.72 -12.43
CA ARG A 74 -3.47 1.18 -13.29
C ARG A 74 -3.67 -0.32 -13.08
N SER A 75 -2.59 -1.08 -13.03
CA SER A 75 -2.65 -2.53 -12.77
C SER A 75 -3.29 -2.85 -11.42
N CYS A 76 -2.98 -2.06 -10.38
CA CYS A 76 -3.63 -2.22 -9.07
C CYS A 76 -5.14 -1.94 -9.15
N VAL A 77 -5.55 -0.88 -9.87
CA VAL A 77 -6.98 -0.54 -10.05
C VAL A 77 -7.76 -1.65 -10.73
N GLU A 78 -7.16 -2.25 -11.77
CA GLU A 78 -7.80 -3.25 -12.61
C GLU A 78 -7.81 -4.65 -11.98
N ASN A 79 -6.79 -4.99 -11.20
CA ASN A 79 -6.56 -6.36 -10.74
C ASN A 79 -6.67 -6.55 -9.22
N ALA A 80 -6.61 -5.49 -8.42
CA ALA A 80 -6.65 -5.64 -6.97
C ALA A 80 -8.04 -6.03 -6.48
N LYS A 81 -8.09 -7.09 -5.68
CA LYS A 81 -9.28 -7.50 -4.91
C LYS A 81 -9.22 -6.96 -3.46
N VAL A 82 -8.03 -6.58 -3.02
CA VAL A 82 -7.77 -5.93 -1.74
C VAL A 82 -8.07 -4.43 -1.88
N PRO A 83 -8.68 -3.77 -0.89
CA PRO A 83 -8.84 -2.32 -0.88
C PRO A 83 -7.54 -1.59 -1.16
N CYS A 84 -7.56 -0.59 -2.05
CA CYS A 84 -6.36 0.08 -2.53
C CYS A 84 -6.49 1.60 -2.39
N ILE A 85 -5.51 2.24 -1.74
CA ILE A 85 -5.39 3.70 -1.71
C ILE A 85 -4.51 4.14 -2.88
N GLN A 86 -5.13 4.80 -3.85
CA GLN A 86 -4.41 5.32 -5.00
C GLN A 86 -3.86 6.70 -4.69
N THR A 87 -2.58 6.89 -5.01
CA THR A 87 -1.98 8.21 -5.08
C THR A 87 -1.93 8.61 -6.55
N GLY A 88 -2.98 9.29 -7.01
CA GLY A 88 -3.05 9.79 -8.40
C GLY A 88 -2.13 10.99 -8.63
N THR A 89 -1.86 11.25 -9.90
CA THR A 89 -1.29 12.52 -10.36
C THR A 89 -2.42 13.53 -10.44
N GLY A 90 -2.60 14.34 -9.44
CA GLY A 90 -3.64 15.36 -9.44
C GLY A 90 -3.83 16.02 -8.08
N ILE A 91 -4.40 17.21 -8.10
CA ILE A 91 -4.81 17.93 -6.89
C ILE A 91 -6.22 17.44 -6.56
N CYS A 92 -6.36 16.70 -5.46
CA CYS A 92 -7.66 16.21 -4.99
C CYS A 92 -8.24 17.20 -3.97
N HIS A 93 -9.40 17.75 -4.27
CA HIS A 93 -10.15 18.58 -3.34
C HIS A 93 -11.48 17.91 -2.99
N VAL A 94 -11.78 17.83 -1.71
CA VAL A 94 -13.10 17.43 -1.22
C VAL A 94 -13.74 18.66 -0.59
N TYR A 95 -14.85 19.10 -1.17
CA TYR A 95 -15.61 20.22 -0.66
C TYR A 95 -16.90 19.72 -0.04
N VAL A 96 -17.09 19.98 1.26
CA VAL A 96 -18.30 19.59 1.99
C VAL A 96 -19.12 20.83 2.27
N LEU A 97 -20.29 20.93 1.66
CA LEU A 97 -21.26 22.00 1.95
C LEU A 97 -22.00 21.68 3.25
N PHE A 98 -22.29 22.70 4.03
CA PHE A 98 -23.02 22.59 5.29
C PHE A 98 -24.43 21.95 5.15
N THR A 99 -25.02 22.04 3.97
CA THR A 99 -26.33 21.44 3.63
C THR A 99 -26.23 20.06 3.03
N ALA A 100 -25.01 19.49 2.88
CA ALA A 100 -24.85 18.15 2.35
C ALA A 100 -25.37 17.13 3.38
N GLN A 101 -26.45 16.45 3.05
CA GLN A 101 -26.82 15.24 3.78
C GLN A 101 -25.70 14.22 3.57
N LEU A 102 -25.03 13.84 4.65
CA LEU A 102 -24.06 12.73 4.68
C LEU A 102 -24.83 11.41 4.54
N LEU A 103 -25.40 11.19 3.37
CA LEU A 103 -25.77 9.84 2.97
C LEU A 103 -24.48 9.04 2.85
N LYS A 104 -24.44 7.87 3.47
CA LYS A 104 -23.41 6.84 3.32
C LYS A 104 -23.19 6.54 1.83
N SER A 105 -22.48 7.40 1.13
CA SER A 105 -22.11 7.17 -0.25
C SER A 105 -20.64 6.83 -0.30
N SER A 106 -20.38 5.67 -0.85
CA SER A 106 -19.09 5.30 -1.41
C SER A 106 -18.42 6.52 -1.99
N CYS A 107 -17.17 6.78 -1.61
CA CYS A 107 -16.35 7.83 -2.19
C CYS A 107 -16.30 7.64 -3.71
N HIS A 108 -17.13 8.34 -4.45
CA HIS A 108 -17.07 8.35 -5.91
C HIS A 108 -15.91 9.27 -6.32
N TYR A 109 -14.86 8.64 -6.76
CA TYR A 109 -13.71 9.31 -7.34
C TYR A 109 -14.12 9.91 -8.69
N TYR A 110 -14.32 11.21 -8.75
CA TYR A 110 -14.55 11.89 -10.03
C TYR A 110 -13.24 11.93 -10.82
N ARG A 111 -13.13 11.10 -11.84
CA ARG A 111 -12.10 11.17 -12.86
C ARG A 111 -12.59 12.14 -13.94
N LYS A 112 -11.99 13.32 -14.02
CA LYS A 112 -12.10 14.15 -15.24
C LYS A 112 -11.11 13.60 -16.27
N ASN A 113 -11.65 13.22 -17.45
CA ASN A 113 -10.88 12.91 -18.65
C ASN A 113 -10.11 14.14 -19.14
#